data_0206a7aa2840877a243f62bb5c8c7369
#
_entry.id   0206a7aa2840877a243f62bb5c8c7369
#
_cell.length_a   1.000
_cell.length_b   1.000
_cell.length_c   1.000
_cell.angle_alpha   90.00
_cell.angle_beta   90.00
_cell.angle_gamma   90.00
#
_symmetry.space_group_name_H-M   'P 1'
#
loop_
_entity.id
_entity.type
_entity.pdbx_description
1 polymer ?
#
loop_
_entity_poly.entity_id
_entity_poly.type
_entity_poly.pdbx_seq_one_letter_code
_entity_poly.pdbx_strand_id
1 'polypeptide(L)' 'MDADRTRLIWSAMGEFKYVSKVRVVRERGPIRRAYLPAEAEPVIFGTHDEVREHYGTGPGEYPDHATTLDYVVAAAAG' A
#
# COMPACT_ATOMS: atom_id res chain seq x y z
N MET A 1 3.67 -1.64 13.69
CA MET A 1 5.06 -1.59 13.41
C MET A 1 5.33 -0.87 12.13
N ASP A 2 6.13 0.09 12.25
CA ASP A 2 6.42 0.89 11.13
C ASP A 2 7.41 0.27 10.25
N ALA A 3 7.27 0.52 9.02
CA ALA A 3 8.22 0.03 8.11
C ALA A 3 8.48 1.11 7.15
N ASP A 4 9.51 1.79 7.42
CA ASP A 4 9.99 2.72 6.45
C ASP A 4 10.83 1.90 5.52
N ARG A 5 10.15 1.14 4.66
CA ARG A 5 10.84 0.17 3.95
C ARG A 5 11.04 0.49 2.55
N THR A 6 10.84 1.69 2.15
CA THR A 6 10.81 1.63 0.85
C THR A 6 11.49 2.58 0.10
N ARG A 7 12.56 2.15 -0.39
CA ARG A 7 13.21 2.84 -1.42
C ARG A 7 13.42 1.89 -2.51
N LEU A 8 12.76 2.13 -3.62
CA LEU A 8 13.02 1.37 -4.80
C LEU A 8 13.80 2.25 -5.73
N ILE A 9 14.91 1.74 -6.21
CA ILE A 9 15.71 2.45 -7.18
C ILE A 9 15.38 1.89 -8.53
N TRP A 10 14.94 2.78 -9.41
CA TRP A 10 14.60 2.37 -10.75
C TRP A 10 15.47 3.13 -11.71
N SER A 11 16.07 2.41 -12.65
CA SER A 11 16.95 3.02 -13.61
C SER A 11 16.57 2.56 -14.99
N ALA A 12 16.30 3.51 -15.88
CA ALA A 12 15.96 3.23 -17.24
C ALA A 12 17.02 3.78 -18.13
N MET A 13 17.46 2.98 -19.06
CA MET A 13 18.40 3.40 -20.08
C MET A 13 19.75 3.84 -19.53
N GLY A 14 20.03 3.44 -18.32
CA GLY A 14 21.35 3.66 -17.74
C GLY A 14 21.66 5.08 -17.32
N GLU A 15 20.84 6.03 -17.73
CA GLU A 15 21.11 7.42 -17.44
C GLU A 15 20.16 8.03 -16.44
N PHE A 16 18.93 7.56 -16.44
CA PHE A 16 17.91 8.09 -15.55
C PHE A 16 17.76 7.17 -14.35
N LYS A 17 17.85 7.74 -13.18
CA LYS A 17 17.63 7.00 -11.95
C LYS A 17 16.58 7.68 -11.13
N TYR A 18 15.70 6.90 -10.58
CA TYR A 18 14.68 7.42 -9.72
C TYR A 18 14.61 6.58 -8.45
N VAL A 19 14.66 7.25 -7.32
CA VAL A 19 14.51 6.59 -6.04
C VAL A 19 13.11 6.90 -5.55
N SER A 20 12.29 5.88 -5.48
CA SER A 20 10.94 6.05 -4.99
C SER A 20 10.94 5.96 -3.48
N LYS A 21 10.62 7.07 -2.83
CA LYS A 21 10.63 7.13 -1.37
C LYS A 21 9.21 6.99 -0.87
N VAL A 22 8.91 5.81 -0.40
CA VAL A 22 7.59 5.48 0.08
C VAL A 22 7.71 5.06 1.53
N ARG A 23 6.78 5.50 2.36
CA ARG A 23 6.75 5.09 3.74
C ARG A 23 5.43 4.41 4.03
N VAL A 24 5.49 3.20 4.56
CA VAL A 24 4.29 2.44 4.91
C VAL A 24 4.23 2.30 6.41
N VAL A 25 3.11 2.70 6.98
CA VAL A 25 2.90 2.65 8.42
C VAL A 25 1.70 1.76 8.69
N ARG A 26 1.87 0.80 9.58
CA ARG A 26 0.76 -0.01 10.03
C ARG A 26 -0.01 0.76 11.09
N GLU A 27 -1.29 0.98 10.86
CA GLU A 27 -2.09 1.72 11.80
C GLU A 27 -2.67 0.80 12.85
N ARG A 28 -3.48 -0.16 12.42
CA ARG A 28 -4.02 -1.17 13.33
C ARG A 28 -4.61 -2.28 12.49
N GLY A 29 -4.50 -3.50 12.98
CA GLY A 29 -5.03 -4.64 12.27
C GLY A 29 -4.53 -4.68 10.84
N PRO A 30 -5.43 -4.82 9.87
CA PRO A 30 -5.03 -4.85 8.47
C PRO A 30 -4.82 -3.47 7.86
N ILE A 31 -5.06 -2.41 8.62
CA ILE A 31 -5.04 -1.06 8.08
C ILE A 31 -3.63 -0.53 8.04
N ARG A 32 -3.21 -0.09 6.86
CA ARG A 32 -1.91 0.53 6.67
C ARG A 32 -2.04 1.77 5.83
N ARG A 33 -1.15 2.71 6.04
CA ARG A 33 -1.12 3.94 5.26
C ARG A 33 0.19 4.02 4.54
N ALA A 34 0.14 4.32 3.26
CA ALA A 34 1.33 4.49 2.46
C ALA A 34 1.44 5.95 2.06
N TYR A 35 2.57 6.54 2.38
CA TYR A 35 2.84 7.93 2.03
C TYR A 35 3.71 7.93 0.79
N LEU A 36 3.17 8.45 -0.28
CA LEU A 36 3.80 8.40 -1.58
C LEU A 36 4.36 9.76 -1.95
N PRO A 37 5.43 9.78 -2.76
CA PRO A 37 5.98 11.05 -3.21
C PRO A 37 4.93 11.86 -3.97
N ALA A 38 4.95 13.16 -3.77
CA ALA A 38 4.11 14.11 -4.48
C ALA A 38 2.64 14.04 -4.13
N GLU A 39 2.23 13.11 -3.25
CA GLU A 39 0.83 13.00 -2.88
C GLU A 39 0.61 13.60 -1.50
N ALA A 40 -0.43 14.43 -1.38
CA ALA A 40 -0.73 15.07 -0.11
C ALA A 40 -1.40 14.11 0.86
N GLU A 41 -2.17 13.16 0.35
CA GLU A 41 -2.91 12.25 1.18
C GLU A 41 -2.33 10.85 1.07
N PRO A 42 -2.28 10.11 2.18
CA PRO A 42 -1.80 8.74 2.11
C PRO A 42 -2.80 7.83 1.42
N VAL A 43 -2.31 6.74 0.91
CA VAL A 43 -3.13 5.67 0.37
C VAL A 43 -3.39 4.68 1.50
N ILE A 44 -4.63 4.26 1.64
CA ILE A 44 -5.01 3.38 2.74
C ILE A 44 -5.20 1.97 2.22
N PHE A 45 -4.50 1.04 2.86
CA PHE A 45 -4.64 -0.37 2.56
C PHE A 45 -5.47 -1.02 3.65
N GLY A 46 -6.24 -2.01 3.27
CA GLY A 46 -7.03 -2.76 4.24
C GLY A 46 -7.46 -4.07 3.65
N THR A 47 -8.65 -4.50 4.00
CA THR A 47 -9.20 -5.75 3.49
C THR A 47 -10.66 -5.53 3.15
N HIS A 48 -11.18 -6.42 2.33
CA HIS A 48 -12.60 -6.42 2.00
C HIS A 48 -12.97 -7.81 1.48
N ASP A 49 -14.26 -8.11 1.53
CA ASP A 49 -14.83 -9.33 0.94
C ASP A 49 -14.05 -10.58 1.37
N GLU A 50 -13.69 -11.43 0.43
CA GLU A 50 -13.02 -12.68 0.74
C GLU A 50 -11.65 -12.48 1.38
N VAL A 51 -10.97 -11.40 1.04
CA VAL A 51 -9.67 -11.12 1.66
C VAL A 51 -9.86 -10.90 3.15
N ARG A 52 -10.91 -10.17 3.53
CA ARG A 52 -11.21 -9.94 4.93
C ARG A 52 -11.48 -11.26 5.64
N GLU A 53 -12.22 -12.14 5.01
CA GLU A 53 -12.51 -13.44 5.61
C GLU A 53 -11.25 -14.27 5.76
N HIS A 54 -10.38 -14.20 4.78
CA HIS A 54 -9.13 -14.95 4.82
C HIS A 54 -8.27 -14.53 6.01
N TYR A 55 -8.26 -13.24 6.32
CA TYR A 55 -7.46 -12.74 7.44
C TYR A 55 -8.18 -12.86 8.78
N GLY A 56 -9.41 -13.36 8.78
CA GLY A 56 -10.10 -13.64 10.02
C GLY A 56 -10.70 -12.44 10.72
N THR A 57 -10.80 -11.31 10.06
CA THR A 57 -11.46 -10.16 10.65
C THR A 57 -12.94 -10.22 10.34
N GLY A 58 -13.76 -9.88 11.34
CA GLY A 58 -15.21 -9.94 11.18
C GLY A 58 -15.73 -8.78 10.36
N PRO A 59 -16.96 -8.94 9.84
CA PRO A 59 -17.59 -7.85 9.12
C PRO A 59 -17.73 -6.63 10.02
N GLY A 60 -17.33 -5.49 9.53
CA GLY A 60 -17.45 -4.26 10.29
C GLY A 60 -16.43 -4.05 11.36
N GLU A 61 -15.50 -4.99 11.53
CA GLU A 61 -14.47 -4.85 12.53
C GLU A 61 -13.52 -3.72 12.17
N TYR A 62 -13.21 -3.61 10.88
CA TYR A 62 -12.40 -2.52 10.34
C TYR A 62 -13.10 -2.01 9.09
N PRO A 63 -12.94 -0.74 8.76
CA PRO A 63 -13.52 -0.23 7.51
C PRO A 63 -12.94 -0.97 6.31
N ASP A 64 -13.78 -1.17 5.31
CA ASP A 64 -13.32 -1.81 4.08
C ASP A 64 -12.44 -0.84 3.31
N HIS A 65 -11.33 -1.36 2.83
CA HIS A 65 -10.43 -0.61 1.96
C HIS A 65 -9.83 -1.57 0.96
N ALA A 66 -9.35 -1.02 -0.13
CA ALA A 66 -8.67 -1.84 -1.13
C ALA A 66 -7.48 -2.53 -0.49
N THR A 67 -7.23 -3.75 -0.92
CA THR A 67 -6.13 -4.53 -0.39
C THR A 67 -4.90 -4.34 -1.27
N THR A 68 -3.78 -4.84 -0.79
CA THR A 68 -2.52 -4.73 -1.52
C THR A 68 -2.63 -5.21 -2.95
N LEU A 69 -3.30 -6.34 -3.16
CA LEU A 69 -3.43 -6.87 -4.51
C LEU A 69 -4.18 -5.91 -5.42
N ASP A 70 -5.22 -5.26 -4.90
CA ASP A 70 -5.97 -4.30 -5.70
C ASP A 70 -5.08 -3.17 -6.20
N TYR A 71 -4.20 -2.68 -5.32
CA TYR A 71 -3.31 -1.61 -5.70
C TYR A 71 -2.25 -2.07 -6.70
N VAL A 72 -1.77 -3.30 -6.54
CA VAL A 72 -0.81 -3.86 -7.50
C VAL A 72 -1.43 -3.95 -8.88
N VAL A 73 -2.67 -4.43 -8.95
CA VAL A 73 -3.37 -4.55 -10.23
C VAL A 73 -3.58 -3.17 -10.84
N ALA A 74 -4.02 -2.22 -10.04
CA ALA A 74 -4.27 -0.87 -10.54
C ALA A 74 -2.97 -0.23 -11.04
N ALA A 75 -1.88 -0.42 -10.32
CA ALA A 75 -0.61 0.14 -10.71
C ALA A 75 -0.09 -0.48 -12.01
N ALA A 76 -0.30 -1.78 -12.15
CA ALA A 76 0.16 -2.47 -13.35
C ALA A 76 -0.68 -2.10 -14.57
N ALA A 77 -1.96 -1.83 -14.37
CA ALA A 77 -2.85 -1.48 -15.46
C ALA A 77 -2.80 0.00 -15.82
N GLY A 78 -2.33 0.82 -14.89
CA GLY A 78 -2.32 2.27 -15.07
C GLY A 78 -1.17 2.83 -15.91
#